data_16a91346e9b0ebe840fc1011584e3e54
#
_entry.id   16a91346e9b0ebe840fc1011584e3e54
#
_cell.length_a   1.000
_cell.length_b   1.000
_cell.length_c   1.000
_cell.angle_alpha   90.00
_cell.angle_beta   90.00
_cell.angle_gamma   90.00
#
_symmetry.space_group_name_H-M   'P 1'
#
loop_
_entity.id
_entity.type
_entity.pdbx_description
1 polymer ?
#
loop_
_entity_poly.entity_id
_entity_poly.type
_entity_poly.pdbx_seq_one_letter_code
_entity_poly.pdbx_strand_id
1 'polypeptide(L)'
;DEFDKLKYSEDDPSIYQLSAYAAGGETFKTSGTAQLQWDVLKENDYEVPRTLDEFETMLKDYIAAHPTTDDGLDTIGFTLSTSDWHWMITLGNPAGFIADGAPDNGQWIVEENNNAMYKFHSDKEREYFRWMNKMYNEGILDPEFATQTHEDYIAKIASGRVLALFDTDWDYGDGEKVLKADGKYGKTYAPLPLAMDADTKCPSLMYQGLTTGYGVGITTSCKDPVAAIKYLDYICSDEGQVLVQWGIEGVNYFLDDEGHRYRTEDEVKYATADKDYQKKTGVGFHNYPFPCYGNSVEDPTGSTYTTTNKESVMADYDEEQKAACEAWNVELLTDIFPQADEFTTPDYSPIWAYAKPTEFDEIANQLDEIAWSALISCVIGSEEEFDASYDKMISDLENAGMADAEQMLTEIIQEKVAAVQ
;
A
#
# COMPACT_ATOMS: atom_id res chain seq x y z
N ASP A 1 22.83 -15.00 1.51
CA ASP A 1 22.25 -15.31 2.82
C ASP A 1 21.31 -14.19 3.24
N GLU A 2 20.13 -14.53 3.78
CA GLU A 2 19.12 -13.54 4.22
C GLU A 2 19.69 -12.57 5.27
N PHE A 3 20.59 -13.05 6.14
CA PHE A 3 21.27 -12.20 7.10
C PHE A 3 22.22 -11.17 6.48
N ASP A 4 22.76 -11.43 5.28
CA ASP A 4 23.63 -10.47 4.60
C ASP A 4 22.86 -9.23 4.17
N LYS A 5 21.55 -9.39 3.84
CA LYS A 5 20.65 -8.29 3.49
C LYS A 5 20.33 -7.37 4.69
N LEU A 6 20.43 -7.90 5.90
CA LEU A 6 20.20 -7.14 7.15
C LEU A 6 21.44 -6.35 7.63
N LYS A 7 22.62 -6.67 7.14
CA LYS A 7 23.87 -5.96 7.51
C LYS A 7 23.81 -4.53 7.01
N TYR A 8 24.29 -3.60 7.83
CA TYR A 8 24.24 -2.17 7.54
C TYR A 8 25.15 -1.79 6.35
N SER A 9 26.42 -2.24 6.38
CA SER A 9 27.37 -2.05 5.28
C SER A 9 28.48 -3.12 5.34
N GLU A 10 29.36 -3.16 4.33
CA GLU A 10 30.55 -4.02 4.37
C GLU A 10 31.50 -3.66 5.51
N ASP A 11 31.69 -2.37 5.76
CA ASP A 11 32.57 -1.85 6.82
C ASP A 11 31.95 -2.04 8.22
N ASP A 12 30.62 -2.02 8.30
CA ASP A 12 29.87 -2.29 9.53
C ASP A 12 28.84 -3.42 9.28
N PRO A 13 29.24 -4.69 9.43
CA PRO A 13 28.35 -5.83 9.20
C PRO A 13 27.32 -6.04 10.34
N SER A 14 27.14 -5.07 11.23
CA SER A 14 26.17 -5.16 12.32
C SER A 14 24.74 -5.13 11.82
N ILE A 15 23.87 -5.85 12.51
CA ILE A 15 22.42 -5.85 12.28
C ILE A 15 21.79 -4.94 13.35
N TYR A 16 21.18 -3.84 12.93
CA TYR A 16 20.62 -2.84 13.83
C TYR A 16 19.12 -2.96 14.00
N GLN A 17 18.43 -3.74 13.15
CA GLN A 17 16.98 -3.92 13.23
C GLN A 17 16.56 -5.34 12.85
N LEU A 18 15.41 -5.75 13.36
CA LEU A 18 14.68 -6.93 12.90
C LEU A 18 13.51 -6.47 12.02
N SER A 19 13.31 -7.13 10.90
CA SER A 19 12.25 -6.80 9.94
C SER A 19 10.86 -6.92 10.55
N ALA A 20 9.96 -6.01 10.20
CA ALA A 20 8.53 -6.06 10.52
C ALA A 20 7.73 -6.92 9.54
N TYR A 21 8.33 -7.36 8.45
CA TYR A 21 7.61 -8.09 7.40
C TYR A 21 7.43 -9.56 7.74
N ALA A 22 6.32 -10.10 7.20
CA ALA A 22 5.97 -11.48 7.40
C ALA A 22 6.91 -12.45 6.66
N ALA A 23 7.33 -13.52 7.33
CA ALA A 23 8.14 -14.57 6.73
C ALA A 23 7.24 -15.58 6.00
N GLY A 24 7.34 -15.61 4.67
CA GLY A 24 6.55 -16.51 3.82
C GLY A 24 5.06 -16.15 3.78
N GLY A 25 4.25 -17.07 3.26
CA GLY A 25 2.79 -16.97 3.28
C GLY A 25 2.17 -16.46 1.99
N GLU A 26 0.85 -16.37 2.01
CA GLU A 26 0.02 -15.96 0.89
C GLU A 26 -0.48 -14.52 1.04
N THR A 27 -0.70 -13.86 -0.10
CA THR A 27 -1.21 -12.49 -0.13
C THR A 27 -2.68 -12.51 -0.56
N PHE A 28 -3.57 -12.10 0.35
CA PHE A 28 -5.01 -12.05 0.11
C PHE A 28 -5.55 -10.63 -0.08
N LYS A 29 -4.69 -9.64 0.01
CA LYS A 29 -5.00 -8.23 -0.22
C LYS A 29 -3.91 -7.60 -1.08
N THR A 30 -4.29 -6.66 -1.90
CA THR A 30 -3.33 -5.84 -2.63
C THR A 30 -2.65 -4.86 -1.68
N SER A 31 -1.42 -4.49 -2.00
CA SER A 31 -0.81 -3.25 -1.50
C SER A 31 -1.61 -2.05 -2.02
N GLY A 32 -1.17 -0.81 -1.76
CA GLY A 32 -1.83 0.38 -2.31
C GLY A 32 -2.13 0.22 -3.80
N THR A 33 -3.36 0.52 -4.22
CA THR A 33 -3.80 0.40 -5.60
C THR A 33 -4.96 1.35 -5.87
N ALA A 34 -5.42 1.45 -7.12
CA ALA A 34 -6.66 2.12 -7.45
C ALA A 34 -7.83 1.38 -6.82
N GLN A 35 -8.78 2.14 -6.29
CA GLN A 35 -9.99 1.65 -5.64
C GLN A 35 -11.20 2.27 -6.33
N LEU A 36 -12.29 1.51 -6.52
CA LEU A 36 -13.52 2.00 -7.15
C LEU A 36 -14.74 1.49 -6.38
N GLN A 37 -15.75 2.33 -6.18
CA GLN A 37 -17.00 1.92 -5.52
C GLN A 37 -17.67 0.75 -6.24
N TRP A 38 -18.19 -0.19 -5.44
CA TRP A 38 -18.91 -1.35 -5.98
C TRP A 38 -20.14 -0.97 -6.82
N ASP A 39 -20.84 0.12 -6.46
CA ASP A 39 -22.00 0.62 -7.23
C ASP A 39 -21.58 1.00 -8.66
N VAL A 40 -20.40 1.57 -8.85
CA VAL A 40 -19.89 1.93 -10.19
C VAL A 40 -19.62 0.67 -11.01
N LEU A 41 -18.95 -0.33 -10.44
CA LEU A 41 -18.70 -1.61 -11.11
C LEU A 41 -19.99 -2.34 -11.43
N LYS A 42 -20.96 -2.34 -10.51
CA LYS A 42 -22.25 -3.01 -10.68
C LYS A 42 -23.07 -2.42 -11.82
N GLU A 43 -23.08 -1.09 -11.99
CA GLU A 43 -23.76 -0.44 -13.13
C GLU A 43 -23.05 -0.70 -14.46
N ASN A 44 -21.79 -1.09 -14.44
CA ASN A 44 -21.02 -1.50 -15.60
C ASN A 44 -20.87 -3.03 -15.72
N ASP A 45 -21.87 -3.79 -15.24
CA ASP A 45 -21.87 -5.26 -15.32
C ASP A 45 -20.58 -5.92 -14.76
N TYR A 46 -19.95 -5.29 -13.76
CA TYR A 46 -18.68 -5.68 -13.16
C TYR A 46 -17.48 -5.68 -14.13
N GLU A 47 -17.53 -4.92 -15.23
CA GLU A 47 -16.35 -4.70 -16.07
C GLU A 47 -15.23 -4.05 -15.26
N VAL A 48 -14.01 -4.63 -15.31
CA VAL A 48 -12.85 -4.17 -14.55
C VAL A 48 -12.01 -3.26 -15.44
N PRO A 49 -11.96 -1.93 -15.17
CA PRO A 49 -11.07 -1.06 -15.91
C PRO A 49 -9.60 -1.39 -15.59
N ARG A 50 -8.79 -1.52 -16.62
CA ARG A 50 -7.38 -1.89 -16.50
C ARG A 50 -6.43 -0.78 -16.93
N THR A 51 -6.96 0.20 -17.67
CA THR A 51 -6.21 1.36 -18.14
C THR A 51 -6.81 2.66 -17.62
N LEU A 52 -6.01 3.74 -17.59
CA LEU A 52 -6.50 5.06 -17.19
C LEU A 52 -7.64 5.55 -18.10
N ASP A 53 -7.61 5.25 -19.40
CA ASP A 53 -8.66 5.66 -20.33
C ASP A 53 -10.00 4.96 -20.04
N GLU A 54 -9.96 3.65 -19.73
CA GLU A 54 -11.16 2.89 -19.34
C GLU A 54 -11.70 3.39 -18.01
N PHE A 55 -10.82 3.63 -17.03
CA PHE A 55 -11.17 4.15 -15.71
C PHE A 55 -11.78 5.55 -15.80
N GLU A 56 -11.17 6.46 -16.56
CA GLU A 56 -11.69 7.81 -16.81
C GLU A 56 -13.08 7.77 -17.43
N THR A 57 -13.28 6.91 -18.44
CA THR A 57 -14.57 6.76 -19.12
C THR A 57 -15.64 6.32 -18.13
N MET A 58 -15.36 5.29 -17.32
CA MET A 58 -16.30 4.76 -16.34
C MET A 58 -16.67 5.81 -15.27
N LEU A 59 -15.71 6.58 -14.77
CA LEU A 59 -15.99 7.68 -13.82
C LEU A 59 -16.86 8.77 -14.44
N LYS A 60 -16.57 9.21 -15.68
CA LYS A 60 -17.33 10.25 -16.37
C LYS A 60 -18.76 9.83 -16.63
N ASP A 61 -18.96 8.61 -17.10
CA ASP A 61 -20.29 8.09 -17.40
C ASP A 61 -21.14 7.97 -16.12
N TYR A 62 -20.53 7.48 -15.03
CA TYR A 62 -21.22 7.38 -13.74
C TYR A 62 -21.55 8.77 -13.16
N ILE A 63 -20.64 9.74 -13.18
CA ILE A 63 -20.91 11.11 -12.70
C ILE A 63 -22.00 11.78 -13.53
N ALA A 64 -22.01 11.57 -14.85
CA ALA A 64 -23.06 12.12 -15.73
C ALA A 64 -24.43 11.56 -15.40
N ALA A 65 -24.53 10.28 -15.02
CA ALA A 65 -25.76 9.63 -14.60
C ALA A 65 -26.15 9.98 -13.15
N HIS A 66 -25.17 10.16 -12.28
CA HIS A 66 -25.33 10.38 -10.83
C HIS A 66 -24.53 11.62 -10.37
N PRO A 67 -24.91 12.85 -10.80
CA PRO A 67 -24.18 14.06 -10.44
C PRO A 67 -24.23 14.39 -8.95
N THR A 68 -25.20 13.83 -8.24
CA THR A 68 -25.35 13.95 -6.79
C THR A 68 -25.71 12.58 -6.17
N THR A 69 -25.31 12.38 -4.93
CA THR A 69 -25.74 11.26 -4.11
C THR A 69 -27.21 11.38 -3.72
N ASP A 70 -27.81 10.29 -3.18
CA ASP A 70 -29.18 10.30 -2.65
C ASP A 70 -29.39 11.35 -1.55
N ASP A 71 -28.32 11.67 -0.79
CA ASP A 71 -28.33 12.70 0.25
C ASP A 71 -28.15 14.12 -0.32
N GLY A 72 -28.05 14.28 -1.64
CA GLY A 72 -27.94 15.56 -2.35
C GLY A 72 -26.54 16.19 -2.30
N LEU A 73 -25.51 15.42 -2.00
CA LEU A 73 -24.12 15.86 -2.07
C LEU A 73 -23.57 15.67 -3.49
N ASP A 74 -22.74 16.59 -3.96
CA ASP A 74 -22.08 16.45 -5.27
C ASP A 74 -21.20 15.19 -5.29
N THR A 75 -21.31 14.41 -6.36
CA THR A 75 -20.48 13.24 -6.62
C THR A 75 -19.05 13.68 -6.98
N ILE A 76 -18.05 13.06 -6.37
CA ILE A 76 -16.64 13.31 -6.61
C ILE A 76 -16.05 12.08 -7.32
N GLY A 77 -15.38 12.27 -8.45
CA GLY A 77 -14.76 11.15 -9.17
C GLY A 77 -13.69 10.46 -8.32
N PHE A 78 -12.70 11.21 -7.87
CA PHE A 78 -11.74 10.73 -6.88
C PHE A 78 -11.15 11.89 -6.07
N THR A 79 -10.56 11.59 -4.91
CA THR A 79 -9.93 12.57 -4.03
C THR A 79 -8.59 12.06 -3.52
N LEU A 80 -7.73 12.95 -3.05
CA LEU A 80 -6.39 12.66 -2.55
C LEU A 80 -6.17 13.34 -1.20
N SER A 81 -5.32 12.78 -0.36
CA SER A 81 -4.84 13.38 0.88
C SER A 81 -3.41 13.89 0.66
N THR A 82 -3.22 15.21 0.54
CA THR A 82 -1.94 15.78 0.15
C THR A 82 -1.42 16.88 1.08
N SER A 83 -2.11 17.16 2.19
CA SER A 83 -1.75 18.25 3.11
C SER A 83 -0.56 17.94 4.04
N ASP A 84 -0.16 16.68 4.12
CA ASP A 84 0.95 16.18 4.91
C ASP A 84 1.63 14.98 4.22
N TRP A 85 2.34 14.13 4.96
CA TRP A 85 3.06 12.97 4.42
C TRP A 85 2.20 11.99 3.60
N HIS A 86 0.85 12.01 3.75
CA HIS A 86 -0.06 11.16 2.96
C HIS A 86 0.00 11.49 1.45
N TRP A 87 0.59 12.64 1.06
CA TRP A 87 0.84 12.92 -0.35
C TRP A 87 1.68 11.83 -1.03
N MET A 88 2.60 11.23 -0.29
CA MET A 88 3.39 10.10 -0.83
C MET A 88 2.51 8.90 -1.14
N ILE A 89 1.48 8.64 -0.31
CA ILE A 89 0.57 7.51 -0.47
C ILE A 89 -0.44 7.75 -1.58
N THR A 90 -1.09 8.92 -1.61
CA THR A 90 -2.24 9.15 -2.50
C THR A 90 -1.87 9.85 -3.82
N LEU A 91 -0.75 10.55 -3.90
CA LEU A 91 -0.30 11.28 -5.08
C LEU A 91 1.02 10.72 -5.65
N GLY A 92 2.03 10.52 -4.82
CA GLY A 92 3.37 10.15 -5.24
C GLY A 92 3.52 8.68 -5.62
N ASN A 93 3.12 7.74 -4.77
CA ASN A 93 3.26 6.31 -5.04
C ASN A 93 2.39 5.82 -6.20
N PRO A 94 1.11 6.23 -6.35
CA PRO A 94 0.30 5.83 -7.49
C PRO A 94 0.92 6.15 -8.83
N ALA A 95 1.62 7.29 -8.94
CA ALA A 95 2.35 7.63 -10.15
C ALA A 95 3.28 6.49 -10.60
N GLY A 96 4.10 5.92 -9.70
CA GLY A 96 5.02 4.84 -10.04
C GLY A 96 4.33 3.55 -10.46
N PHE A 97 3.43 3.02 -9.65
CA PHE A 97 2.83 1.72 -9.97
C PHE A 97 1.81 1.79 -11.14
N ILE A 98 1.17 2.92 -11.38
CA ILE A 98 0.27 3.10 -12.53
C ILE A 98 1.07 3.38 -13.80
N ALA A 99 2.01 4.32 -13.77
CA ALA A 99 2.73 4.76 -14.96
C ALA A 99 3.79 3.77 -15.43
N ASP A 100 4.64 3.30 -14.52
CA ASP A 100 5.79 2.45 -14.85
C ASP A 100 5.60 0.98 -14.49
N GLY A 101 4.53 0.60 -13.76
CA GLY A 101 4.41 -0.73 -13.19
C GLY A 101 5.48 -0.99 -12.12
N ALA A 102 6.06 0.07 -11.56
CA ALA A 102 7.04 -0.03 -10.51
C ALA A 102 6.36 -0.31 -9.15
N PRO A 103 6.92 -1.19 -8.32
CA PRO A 103 6.37 -1.41 -6.98
C PRO A 103 6.48 -0.14 -6.13
N ASP A 104 5.69 -0.09 -5.05
CA ASP A 104 5.74 1.02 -4.10
C ASP A 104 7.09 1.05 -3.36
N ASN A 105 7.95 1.98 -3.74
CA ASN A 105 9.30 2.16 -3.24
C ASN A 105 9.57 3.59 -2.74
N GLY A 106 8.53 4.29 -2.36
CA GLY A 106 8.63 5.71 -2.06
C GLY A 106 8.89 6.52 -3.32
N GLN A 107 9.87 7.43 -3.28
CA GLN A 107 10.12 8.37 -4.39
C GLN A 107 11.22 7.91 -5.37
N TRP A 108 11.62 6.63 -5.30
CA TRP A 108 12.72 6.09 -6.11
C TRP A 108 12.27 4.89 -6.92
N ILE A 109 12.66 4.84 -8.18
CA ILE A 109 12.55 3.66 -9.05
C ILE A 109 13.94 3.05 -9.16
N VAL A 110 14.03 1.72 -9.02
CA VAL A 110 15.24 0.96 -9.27
C VAL A 110 15.02 0.13 -10.53
N GLU A 111 15.75 0.47 -11.58
CA GLU A 111 15.67 -0.21 -12.87
C GLU A 111 16.29 -1.62 -12.82
N GLU A 112 16.01 -2.46 -13.81
CA GLU A 112 16.54 -3.83 -13.93
C GLU A 112 18.07 -3.91 -13.90
N ASN A 113 18.77 -2.83 -14.30
CA ASN A 113 20.22 -2.72 -14.26
C ASN A 113 20.76 -2.25 -12.89
N ASN A 114 19.90 -2.15 -11.88
CA ASN A 114 20.17 -1.64 -10.55
C ASN A 114 20.59 -0.15 -10.52
N ASN A 115 20.18 0.64 -11.49
CA ASN A 115 20.27 2.10 -11.42
C ASN A 115 19.06 2.66 -10.68
N ALA A 116 19.30 3.62 -9.81
CA ALA A 116 18.25 4.37 -9.14
C ALA A 116 17.91 5.63 -9.94
N MET A 117 16.64 5.94 -10.01
CA MET A 117 16.09 7.16 -10.60
C MET A 117 15.10 7.79 -9.64
N TYR A 118 15.16 9.11 -9.49
CA TYR A 118 14.11 9.82 -8.78
C TYR A 118 12.83 9.76 -9.61
N LYS A 119 11.77 9.19 -9.06
CA LYS A 119 10.53 8.78 -9.77
C LYS A 119 10.02 9.85 -10.74
N PHE A 120 9.89 11.07 -10.28
CA PHE A 120 9.28 12.17 -11.05
C PHE A 120 10.17 12.71 -12.19
N HIS A 121 11.36 12.15 -12.39
CA HIS A 121 12.21 12.40 -13.55
C HIS A 121 11.75 11.59 -14.79
N SER A 122 10.92 10.55 -14.60
CA SER A 122 10.42 9.72 -15.69
C SER A 122 9.41 10.42 -16.59
N ASP A 123 9.51 10.19 -17.90
CA ASP A 123 8.52 10.70 -18.89
C ASP A 123 7.13 10.07 -18.66
N LYS A 124 7.06 8.82 -18.20
CA LYS A 124 5.79 8.14 -17.92
C LYS A 124 5.07 8.75 -16.71
N GLU A 125 5.82 9.11 -15.68
CA GLU A 125 5.28 9.84 -14.54
C GLU A 125 4.72 11.20 -14.96
N ARG A 126 5.42 11.90 -15.86
CA ARG A 126 4.95 13.16 -16.45
C ARG A 126 3.60 12.99 -17.15
N GLU A 127 3.42 11.91 -17.92
CA GLU A 127 2.14 11.63 -18.58
C GLU A 127 1.04 11.29 -17.58
N TYR A 128 1.35 10.58 -16.51
CA TYR A 128 0.41 10.35 -15.42
C TYR A 128 -0.05 11.67 -14.77
N PHE A 129 0.87 12.57 -14.45
CA PHE A 129 0.50 13.87 -13.88
C PHE A 129 -0.21 14.78 -14.87
N ARG A 130 0.02 14.63 -16.17
CA ARG A 130 -0.78 15.30 -17.22
C ARG A 130 -2.22 14.81 -17.21
N TRP A 131 -2.43 13.50 -17.04
CA TRP A 131 -3.76 12.92 -16.85
C TRP A 131 -4.42 13.46 -15.59
N MET A 132 -3.69 13.55 -14.47
CA MET A 132 -4.20 14.13 -13.22
C MET A 132 -4.62 15.58 -13.38
N ASN A 133 -3.82 16.38 -14.10
CA ASN A 133 -4.16 17.78 -14.43
C ASN A 133 -5.44 17.87 -15.28
N LYS A 134 -5.59 17.01 -16.28
CA LYS A 134 -6.82 16.91 -17.08
C LYS A 134 -8.01 16.56 -16.17
N MET A 135 -7.89 15.57 -15.27
CA MET A 135 -8.97 15.19 -14.36
C MET A 135 -9.38 16.34 -13.42
N TYR A 136 -8.42 17.13 -12.96
CA TYR A 136 -8.70 18.32 -12.17
C TYR A 136 -9.45 19.38 -12.99
N ASN A 137 -8.98 19.72 -14.19
CA ASN A 137 -9.59 20.73 -15.04
C ASN A 137 -10.99 20.32 -15.55
N GLU A 138 -11.27 19.03 -15.69
CA GLU A 138 -12.59 18.49 -16.02
C GLU A 138 -13.52 18.33 -14.81
N GLY A 139 -13.04 18.58 -13.58
CA GLY A 139 -13.82 18.50 -12.35
C GLY A 139 -14.10 17.08 -11.87
N ILE A 140 -13.31 16.09 -12.31
CA ILE A 140 -13.36 14.69 -11.88
C ILE A 140 -12.58 14.50 -10.58
N LEU A 141 -11.38 15.06 -10.51
CA LEU A 141 -10.60 15.15 -9.27
C LEU A 141 -11.20 16.22 -8.36
N ASP A 142 -11.36 15.89 -7.09
CA ASP A 142 -11.84 16.78 -6.03
C ASP A 142 -11.09 18.12 -6.03
N PRO A 143 -11.74 19.25 -6.21
CA PRO A 143 -11.05 20.55 -6.25
C PRO A 143 -10.39 20.95 -4.92
N GLU A 144 -10.78 20.31 -3.80
CA GLU A 144 -10.24 20.60 -2.48
C GLU A 144 -9.06 19.69 -2.08
N PHE A 145 -8.66 18.75 -2.94
CA PHE A 145 -7.63 17.75 -2.62
C PHE A 145 -6.32 18.36 -2.11
N ALA A 146 -5.94 19.53 -2.64
CA ALA A 146 -4.69 20.21 -2.31
C ALA A 146 -4.70 20.96 -0.97
N THR A 147 -5.87 21.14 -0.35
CA THR A 147 -6.04 21.98 0.85
C THR A 147 -6.79 21.31 1.99
N GLN A 148 -7.43 20.18 1.74
CA GLN A 148 -8.16 19.42 2.75
C GLN A 148 -7.20 18.75 3.74
N THR A 149 -7.63 18.59 4.99
CA THR A 149 -6.92 17.75 5.96
C THR A 149 -7.18 16.27 5.68
N HIS A 150 -6.38 15.38 6.28
CA HIS A 150 -6.65 13.95 6.21
C HIS A 150 -8.00 13.58 6.83
N GLU A 151 -8.41 14.24 7.91
CA GLU A 151 -9.74 14.06 8.50
C GLU A 151 -10.87 14.46 7.54
N ASP A 152 -10.70 15.53 6.75
CA ASP A 152 -11.67 15.92 5.70
C ASP A 152 -11.72 14.88 4.58
N TYR A 153 -10.57 14.34 4.18
CA TYR A 153 -10.46 13.23 3.22
C TYR A 153 -11.27 12.02 3.69
N ILE A 154 -11.04 11.54 4.92
CA ILE A 154 -11.80 10.43 5.50
C ILE A 154 -13.30 10.75 5.62
N ALA A 155 -13.67 11.98 5.98
CA ALA A 155 -15.08 12.39 6.08
C ALA A 155 -15.78 12.38 4.70
N LYS A 156 -15.09 12.78 3.62
CA LYS A 156 -15.63 12.69 2.26
C LYS A 156 -15.87 11.24 1.85
N ILE A 157 -14.95 10.33 2.15
CA ILE A 157 -15.11 8.89 1.92
C ILE A 157 -16.30 8.36 2.70
N ALA A 158 -16.37 8.64 3.99
CA ALA A 158 -17.47 8.22 4.88
C ALA A 158 -18.86 8.72 4.43
N SER A 159 -18.92 9.82 3.68
CA SER A 159 -20.18 10.32 3.11
C SER A 159 -20.70 9.47 1.94
N GLY A 160 -19.85 8.65 1.32
CA GLY A 160 -20.20 7.79 0.16
C GLY A 160 -20.20 8.51 -1.18
N ARG A 161 -19.77 9.79 -1.24
CA ARG A 161 -19.79 10.60 -2.48
C ARG A 161 -18.54 10.48 -3.35
N VAL A 162 -17.47 9.87 -2.84
CA VAL A 162 -16.19 9.69 -3.55
C VAL A 162 -16.21 8.34 -4.26
N LEU A 163 -16.14 8.34 -5.58
CA LEU A 163 -16.27 7.12 -6.38
C LEU A 163 -14.99 6.29 -6.37
N ALA A 164 -13.82 6.93 -6.37
CA ALA A 164 -12.54 6.23 -6.48
C ALA A 164 -11.45 6.83 -5.59
N LEU A 165 -10.43 6.01 -5.30
CA LEU A 165 -9.27 6.35 -4.49
C LEU A 165 -8.01 5.76 -5.13
N PHE A 166 -6.85 6.38 -4.85
CA PHE A 166 -5.53 5.82 -5.07
C PHE A 166 -4.86 5.71 -3.70
N ASP A 167 -5.12 4.60 -2.98
CA ASP A 167 -4.78 4.52 -1.57
C ASP A 167 -4.76 3.08 -1.06
N THR A 168 -4.40 2.89 0.19
CA THR A 168 -4.34 1.60 0.89
C THR A 168 -5.45 1.49 1.94
N ASP A 169 -5.89 0.26 2.21
CA ASP A 169 -7.01 0.00 3.13
C ASP A 169 -6.74 0.42 4.58
N TRP A 170 -5.48 0.45 5.00
CA TRP A 170 -5.12 0.91 6.35
C TRP A 170 -5.24 2.43 6.50
N ASP A 171 -5.19 3.20 5.41
CA ASP A 171 -5.30 4.66 5.41
C ASP A 171 -6.76 5.10 5.28
N TYR A 172 -7.47 4.73 4.21
CA TYR A 172 -8.87 5.13 4.00
C TYR A 172 -9.89 4.33 4.81
N GLY A 173 -9.51 3.22 5.41
CA GLY A 173 -10.41 2.22 5.98
C GLY A 173 -11.35 2.71 7.08
N ASP A 174 -11.02 3.79 7.78
CA ASP A 174 -11.93 4.37 8.79
C ASP A 174 -13.17 4.99 8.14
N GLY A 175 -13.05 5.58 6.95
CA GLY A 175 -14.19 6.04 6.14
C GLY A 175 -15.07 4.88 5.68
N GLU A 176 -14.46 3.79 5.22
CA GLU A 176 -15.17 2.59 4.78
C GLU A 176 -15.94 1.89 5.92
N LYS A 177 -15.39 1.88 7.13
CA LYS A 177 -16.08 1.34 8.31
C LYS A 177 -17.38 2.09 8.60
N VAL A 178 -17.43 3.40 8.39
CA VAL A 178 -18.67 4.19 8.54
C VAL A 178 -19.69 3.76 7.48
N LEU A 179 -19.29 3.62 6.23
CA LEU A 179 -20.18 3.16 5.15
C LEU A 179 -20.77 1.78 5.45
N LYS A 180 -19.95 0.83 5.91
CA LYS A 180 -20.40 -0.51 6.31
C LYS A 180 -21.37 -0.47 7.50
N ALA A 181 -21.09 0.37 8.49
CA ALA A 181 -21.97 0.54 9.66
C ALA A 181 -23.33 1.12 9.27
N ASP A 182 -23.40 1.94 8.23
CA ASP A 182 -24.62 2.51 7.67
C ASP A 182 -25.31 1.57 6.67
N GLY A 183 -24.76 0.39 6.41
CA GLY A 183 -25.29 -0.58 5.42
C GLY A 183 -25.08 -0.16 3.98
N LYS A 184 -24.20 0.81 3.70
CA LYS A 184 -23.90 1.34 2.37
C LYS A 184 -22.78 0.54 1.70
N TYR A 185 -22.89 -0.78 1.62
CA TYR A 185 -21.84 -1.66 1.08
C TYR A 185 -21.47 -1.35 -0.37
N GLY A 186 -22.45 -0.96 -1.22
CA GLY A 186 -22.18 -0.55 -2.59
C GLY A 186 -21.29 0.70 -2.71
N LYS A 187 -21.18 1.50 -1.64
CA LYS A 187 -20.28 2.67 -1.57
C LYS A 187 -18.89 2.36 -1.02
N THR A 188 -18.63 1.11 -0.62
CA THR A 188 -17.27 0.65 -0.29
C THR A 188 -16.49 0.29 -1.55
N TYR A 189 -15.23 -0.08 -1.45
CA TYR A 189 -14.33 -0.06 -2.59
C TYR A 189 -13.83 -1.43 -3.03
N ALA A 190 -13.73 -1.61 -4.34
CA ALA A 190 -13.08 -2.71 -5.01
C ALA A 190 -11.64 -2.33 -5.37
N PRO A 191 -10.64 -3.18 -5.10
CA PRO A 191 -9.29 -2.98 -5.61
C PRO A 191 -9.24 -3.24 -7.12
N LEU A 192 -8.55 -2.39 -7.87
CA LEU A 192 -8.42 -2.48 -9.32
C LEU A 192 -6.98 -2.68 -9.78
N PRO A 193 -6.73 -3.59 -10.74
CA PRO A 193 -5.42 -3.75 -11.37
C PRO A 193 -5.17 -2.69 -12.44
N LEU A 194 -5.26 -1.41 -12.05
CA LEU A 194 -5.16 -0.26 -12.94
C LEU A 194 -3.71 0.03 -13.29
N ALA A 195 -3.45 0.30 -14.56
CA ALA A 195 -2.17 0.76 -15.09
C ALA A 195 -2.38 1.89 -16.10
N MET A 196 -1.29 2.53 -16.53
CA MET A 196 -1.33 3.62 -17.50
C MET A 196 -1.96 3.20 -18.83
N ASP A 197 -1.54 2.04 -19.31
CA ASP A 197 -1.92 1.45 -20.59
C ASP A 197 -1.95 -0.08 -20.54
N ALA A 198 -2.29 -0.72 -21.67
CA ALA A 198 -2.38 -2.17 -21.78
C ALA A 198 -1.01 -2.89 -21.77
N ASP A 199 0.08 -2.18 -21.97
CA ASP A 199 1.44 -2.74 -21.97
C ASP A 199 2.07 -2.73 -20.57
N THR A 200 1.53 -1.93 -19.66
CA THR A 200 1.97 -1.81 -18.27
C THR A 200 1.19 -2.77 -17.36
N LYS A 201 1.91 -3.56 -16.55
CA LYS A 201 1.29 -4.46 -15.56
C LYS A 201 1.20 -3.78 -14.20
N CYS A 202 0.03 -3.88 -13.56
CA CYS A 202 -0.15 -3.45 -12.17
C CYS A 202 0.67 -4.34 -11.21
N PRO A 203 1.63 -3.80 -10.44
CA PRO A 203 2.58 -4.59 -9.65
C PRO A 203 2.11 -4.91 -8.23
N SER A 204 0.83 -4.72 -7.91
CA SER A 204 0.30 -4.83 -6.54
C SER A 204 0.54 -6.18 -5.86
N LEU A 205 0.70 -7.26 -6.63
CA LEU A 205 1.04 -8.60 -6.13
C LEU A 205 2.46 -9.03 -6.46
N MET A 206 3.29 -8.15 -7.03
CA MET A 206 4.67 -8.45 -7.34
C MET A 206 5.46 -8.76 -6.05
N TYR A 207 6.17 -9.90 -6.05
CA TYR A 207 7.09 -10.22 -4.96
C TYR A 207 8.38 -9.42 -5.11
N GLN A 208 8.67 -8.58 -4.13
CA GLN A 208 9.84 -7.69 -4.13
C GLN A 208 11.08 -8.27 -3.42
N GLY A 209 11.07 -9.54 -3.11
CA GLY A 209 12.13 -10.17 -2.33
C GLY A 209 11.98 -9.95 -0.82
N LEU A 210 13.02 -10.30 -0.05
CA LEU A 210 13.03 -10.04 1.38
C LEU A 210 13.11 -8.53 1.65
N THR A 211 12.13 -8.03 2.35
CA THR A 211 12.03 -6.62 2.72
C THR A 211 12.50 -6.41 4.16
N THR A 212 13.42 -5.47 4.40
CA THR A 212 14.04 -5.26 5.71
C THR A 212 13.96 -3.81 6.20
N GLY A 213 13.31 -2.92 5.45
CA GLY A 213 13.33 -1.48 5.67
C GLY A 213 12.60 -1.00 6.92
N TYR A 214 11.57 -1.70 7.35
CA TYR A 214 10.82 -1.36 8.56
C TYR A 214 11.01 -2.45 9.61
N GLY A 215 11.07 -2.05 10.89
CA GLY A 215 11.26 -3.02 11.93
C GLY A 215 11.56 -2.42 13.30
N VAL A 216 12.10 -3.27 14.17
CA VAL A 216 12.43 -2.95 15.56
C VAL A 216 13.94 -2.94 15.75
N GLY A 217 14.47 -1.82 16.25
CA GLY A 217 15.84 -1.68 16.67
C GLY A 217 15.95 -1.46 18.18
N ILE A 218 17.05 -1.91 18.78
CA ILE A 218 17.38 -1.65 20.19
C ILE A 218 18.38 -0.50 20.25
N THR A 219 17.97 0.65 20.76
CA THR A 219 18.81 1.83 20.81
C THR A 219 19.88 1.74 21.92
N THR A 220 20.94 2.53 21.78
CA THR A 220 22.01 2.62 22.80
C THR A 220 21.54 3.19 24.15
N SER A 221 20.37 3.82 24.20
CA SER A 221 19.74 4.30 25.43
C SER A 221 18.96 3.21 26.19
N CYS A 222 18.83 2.01 25.62
CA CYS A 222 18.16 0.90 26.27
C CYS A 222 18.91 0.48 27.53
N LYS A 223 18.21 0.46 28.66
CA LYS A 223 18.81 0.12 29.97
C LYS A 223 19.13 -1.36 30.15
N ASP A 224 18.37 -2.22 29.49
CA ASP A 224 18.56 -3.68 29.53
C ASP A 224 18.33 -4.27 28.11
N PRO A 225 19.35 -4.17 27.25
CA PRO A 225 19.23 -4.72 25.88
C PRO A 225 19.08 -6.24 25.85
N VAL A 226 19.54 -6.95 26.90
CA VAL A 226 19.39 -8.40 27.00
C VAL A 226 17.91 -8.76 27.27
N ALA A 227 17.23 -8.02 28.12
CA ALA A 227 15.80 -8.20 28.33
C ALA A 227 14.99 -7.86 27.05
N ALA A 228 15.39 -6.79 26.34
CA ALA A 228 14.76 -6.39 25.09
C ALA A 228 14.89 -7.47 24.01
N ILE A 229 16.10 -8.02 23.81
CA ILE A 229 16.28 -9.08 22.80
C ILE A 229 15.55 -10.37 23.17
N LYS A 230 15.49 -10.72 24.46
CA LYS A 230 14.70 -11.89 24.93
C LYS A 230 13.20 -11.71 24.70
N TYR A 231 12.70 -10.49 24.82
CA TYR A 231 11.31 -10.18 24.50
C TYR A 231 11.03 -10.37 23.01
N LEU A 232 11.92 -9.86 22.14
CA LEU A 232 11.82 -10.05 20.70
C LEU A 232 11.92 -11.53 20.31
N ASP A 233 12.86 -12.28 20.91
CA ASP A 233 13.02 -13.71 20.70
C ASP A 233 11.75 -14.49 21.10
N TYR A 234 11.13 -14.13 22.23
CA TYR A 234 9.85 -14.72 22.64
C TYR A 234 8.72 -14.42 21.67
N ILE A 235 8.58 -13.16 21.21
CA ILE A 235 7.54 -12.79 20.23
C ILE A 235 7.73 -13.57 18.92
N CYS A 236 8.95 -13.82 18.49
CA CYS A 236 9.26 -14.58 17.28
C CYS A 236 9.13 -16.11 17.47
N SER A 237 8.98 -16.61 18.68
CA SER A 237 8.76 -18.04 18.93
C SER A 237 7.37 -18.49 18.49
N ASP A 238 7.19 -19.81 18.25
CA ASP A 238 5.87 -20.37 17.91
C ASP A 238 4.81 -20.00 18.96
N GLU A 239 5.13 -20.10 20.24
CA GLU A 239 4.24 -19.72 21.34
C GLU A 239 3.90 -18.23 21.30
N GLY A 240 4.91 -17.36 21.08
CA GLY A 240 4.73 -15.91 21.00
C GLY A 240 3.88 -15.51 19.80
N GLN A 241 4.13 -16.10 18.63
CA GLN A 241 3.35 -15.86 17.42
C GLN A 241 1.89 -16.27 17.59
N VAL A 242 1.63 -17.46 18.15
CA VAL A 242 0.26 -17.90 18.44
C VAL A 242 -0.41 -16.97 19.45
N LEU A 243 0.28 -16.58 20.53
CA LEU A 243 -0.27 -15.66 21.53
C LEU A 243 -0.64 -14.30 20.90
N VAL A 244 0.20 -13.75 20.05
CA VAL A 244 -0.03 -12.45 19.41
C VAL A 244 -1.18 -12.51 18.38
N GLN A 245 -1.24 -13.58 17.59
CA GLN A 245 -2.17 -13.69 16.46
C GLN A 245 -3.53 -14.31 16.85
N TRP A 246 -3.50 -15.32 17.70
CA TRP A 246 -4.69 -16.08 18.11
C TRP A 246 -5.21 -15.72 19.49
N GLY A 247 -4.32 -15.26 20.38
CA GLY A 247 -4.66 -14.98 21.77
C GLY A 247 -4.53 -16.19 22.67
N ILE A 248 -5.48 -16.38 23.58
CA ILE A 248 -5.46 -17.38 24.66
C ILE A 248 -6.40 -18.54 24.32
N GLU A 249 -5.89 -19.77 24.37
CA GLU A 249 -6.71 -20.99 24.22
C GLU A 249 -7.84 -21.05 25.25
N GLY A 250 -9.02 -21.45 24.78
CA GLY A 250 -10.24 -21.51 25.58
C GLY A 250 -10.89 -20.14 25.86
N VAL A 251 -10.28 -19.03 25.35
CA VAL A 251 -10.79 -17.65 25.45
C VAL A 251 -11.02 -17.07 24.08
N ASN A 252 -9.95 -16.90 23.30
CA ASN A 252 -9.99 -16.28 21.98
C ASN A 252 -10.01 -17.32 20.85
N TYR A 253 -9.46 -18.50 21.09
CA TYR A 253 -9.51 -19.62 20.16
C TYR A 253 -9.70 -20.95 20.89
N PHE A 254 -10.08 -21.97 20.14
CA PHE A 254 -10.29 -23.33 20.59
C PHE A 254 -9.57 -24.29 19.65
N LEU A 255 -9.44 -25.55 20.07
CA LEU A 255 -8.91 -26.62 19.22
C LEU A 255 -10.06 -27.54 18.79
N ASP A 256 -10.03 -27.98 17.53
CA ASP A 256 -10.91 -29.04 17.04
C ASP A 256 -10.45 -30.43 17.45
N ASP A 257 -11.14 -31.47 17.00
CA ASP A 257 -10.82 -32.86 17.32
C ASP A 257 -9.47 -33.33 16.76
N GLU A 258 -8.92 -32.61 15.74
CA GLU A 258 -7.63 -32.89 15.12
C GLU A 258 -6.50 -32.04 15.73
N GLY A 259 -6.86 -31.08 16.57
CA GLY A 259 -5.94 -30.20 17.30
C GLY A 259 -5.65 -28.90 16.55
N HIS A 260 -6.41 -28.56 15.50
CA HIS A 260 -6.25 -27.30 14.78
C HIS A 260 -7.00 -26.17 15.48
N ARG A 261 -6.41 -24.97 15.41
CA ARG A 261 -7.00 -23.77 16.00
C ARG A 261 -8.18 -23.25 15.18
N TYR A 262 -9.24 -22.88 15.88
CA TYR A 262 -10.37 -22.16 15.27
C TYR A 262 -10.91 -21.10 16.24
N ARG A 263 -11.59 -20.09 15.68
CA ARG A 263 -12.39 -19.11 16.45
C ARG A 263 -13.87 -19.43 16.32
N THR A 264 -14.61 -19.24 17.40
CA THR A 264 -16.06 -19.35 17.34
C THR A 264 -16.66 -18.19 16.50
N GLU A 265 -17.88 -18.38 15.96
CA GLU A 265 -18.57 -17.31 15.26
C GLU A 265 -18.76 -16.05 16.11
N ASP A 266 -18.97 -16.20 17.43
CA ASP A 266 -19.12 -15.08 18.35
C ASP A 266 -17.80 -14.30 18.51
N GLU A 267 -16.65 -14.99 18.58
CA GLU A 267 -15.33 -14.34 18.64
C GLU A 267 -14.99 -13.63 17.31
N VAL A 268 -15.30 -14.24 16.18
CA VAL A 268 -15.12 -13.59 14.86
C VAL A 268 -15.99 -12.33 14.77
N LYS A 269 -17.27 -12.41 15.14
CA LYS A 269 -18.17 -11.25 15.16
C LYS A 269 -17.68 -10.16 16.12
N TYR A 270 -17.18 -10.53 17.30
CA TYR A 270 -16.63 -9.57 18.25
C TYR A 270 -15.38 -8.88 17.68
N ALA A 271 -14.46 -9.65 17.11
CA ALA A 271 -13.23 -9.11 16.52
C ALA A 271 -13.51 -8.17 15.34
N THR A 272 -14.55 -8.43 14.55
CA THR A 272 -14.92 -7.63 13.38
C THR A 272 -15.72 -6.38 13.75
N ALA A 273 -16.64 -6.49 14.73
CA ALA A 273 -17.55 -5.41 15.08
C ALA A 273 -16.95 -4.36 16.04
N ASP A 274 -16.02 -4.77 16.91
CA ASP A 274 -15.44 -3.89 17.93
C ASP A 274 -14.13 -3.27 17.43
N LYS A 275 -14.15 -1.99 17.06
CA LYS A 275 -12.95 -1.24 16.63
C LYS A 275 -11.81 -1.24 17.65
N ASP A 276 -12.11 -1.47 18.93
CA ASP A 276 -11.13 -1.50 20.00
C ASP A 276 -10.75 -2.95 20.40
N TYR A 277 -11.17 -3.97 19.63
CA TYR A 277 -10.91 -5.37 19.92
C TYR A 277 -9.44 -5.65 20.24
N GLN A 278 -8.53 -5.22 19.36
CA GLN A 278 -7.09 -5.43 19.55
C GLN A 278 -6.57 -4.78 20.84
N LYS A 279 -7.03 -3.56 21.16
CA LYS A 279 -6.64 -2.86 22.39
C LYS A 279 -7.17 -3.56 23.65
N LYS A 280 -8.39 -4.13 23.56
CA LYS A 280 -9.04 -4.81 24.70
C LYS A 280 -8.50 -6.20 24.97
N THR A 281 -8.16 -6.91 23.92
CA THR A 281 -7.76 -8.33 23.99
C THR A 281 -6.26 -8.55 23.87
N GLY A 282 -5.54 -7.65 23.20
CA GLY A 282 -4.15 -7.82 22.77
C GLY A 282 -3.99 -8.64 21.49
N VAL A 283 -5.03 -9.32 21.02
CA VAL A 283 -4.98 -10.18 19.83
C VAL A 283 -4.79 -9.35 18.59
N GLY A 284 -3.73 -9.63 17.83
CA GLY A 284 -3.37 -8.88 16.62
C GLY A 284 -2.75 -7.49 16.88
N PHE A 285 -2.65 -7.04 18.13
CA PHE A 285 -2.17 -5.69 18.46
C PHE A 285 -0.68 -5.48 18.18
N HIS A 286 0.12 -6.54 18.31
CA HIS A 286 1.58 -6.50 18.16
C HIS A 286 2.09 -7.11 16.85
N ASN A 287 1.29 -7.09 15.78
CA ASN A 287 1.76 -7.53 14.46
C ASN A 287 2.82 -6.60 13.89
N TYR A 288 2.63 -5.31 14.04
CA TYR A 288 3.55 -4.29 13.60
C TYR A 288 4.07 -3.50 14.80
N PRO A 289 5.35 -3.19 14.89
CA PRO A 289 6.43 -3.40 13.89
C PRO A 289 7.28 -4.67 14.15
N PHE A 290 6.72 -5.73 14.66
CA PHE A 290 7.47 -6.94 15.04
C PHE A 290 7.53 -7.97 13.89
N PRO A 291 8.59 -8.79 13.83
CA PRO A 291 8.65 -9.92 12.92
C PRO A 291 7.48 -10.88 13.15
N CYS A 292 6.91 -11.41 12.05
CA CYS A 292 5.81 -12.36 12.12
C CYS A 292 5.89 -13.40 10.98
N TYR A 293 5.08 -14.46 11.07
CA TYR A 293 4.82 -15.34 9.94
C TYR A 293 3.70 -14.77 9.07
N GLY A 294 3.76 -15.07 7.76
CA GLY A 294 2.72 -14.69 6.82
C GLY A 294 1.45 -15.53 6.94
N ASN A 295 0.44 -15.12 6.20
CA ASN A 295 -0.84 -15.83 6.16
C ASN A 295 -0.67 -17.23 5.55
N SER A 296 -1.44 -18.19 6.03
CA SER A 296 -1.39 -19.61 5.63
C SER A 296 -0.09 -20.36 5.98
N VAL A 297 0.88 -19.72 6.64
CA VAL A 297 2.07 -20.44 7.14
C VAL A 297 1.66 -21.29 8.34
N GLU A 298 1.92 -22.59 8.25
CA GLU A 298 1.57 -23.56 9.29
C GLU A 298 2.68 -23.69 10.34
N ASP A 299 2.27 -23.88 11.58
CA ASP A 299 3.15 -24.27 12.67
C ASP A 299 3.33 -25.80 12.73
N PRO A 300 4.16 -26.34 13.63
CA PRO A 300 4.37 -27.79 13.75
C PRO A 300 3.10 -28.62 14.11
N THR A 301 2.00 -27.99 14.50
CA THR A 301 0.72 -28.66 14.77
C THR A 301 -0.18 -28.77 13.54
N GLY A 302 0.20 -28.13 12.42
CA GLY A 302 -0.61 -28.02 11.21
C GLY A 302 -1.65 -26.91 11.26
N SER A 303 -1.62 -26.07 12.29
CA SER A 303 -2.45 -24.86 12.34
C SER A 303 -1.68 -23.67 11.80
N THR A 304 -2.38 -22.72 11.16
CA THR A 304 -1.75 -21.49 10.69
C THR A 304 -1.34 -20.57 11.84
N TYR A 305 -0.20 -19.86 11.69
CA TYR A 305 0.23 -18.86 12.68
C TYR A 305 -0.72 -17.66 12.73
N THR A 306 -1.33 -17.29 11.62
CA THR A 306 -2.29 -16.17 11.55
C THR A 306 -3.72 -16.68 11.51
N THR A 307 -4.67 -15.81 11.84
CA THR A 307 -6.11 -16.10 11.69
C THR A 307 -6.61 -15.90 10.27
N THR A 308 -5.74 -15.47 9.35
CA THR A 308 -6.06 -15.16 7.95
C THR A 308 -5.57 -16.28 7.05
N ASN A 309 -6.48 -16.92 6.36
CA ASN A 309 -6.26 -17.88 5.29
C ASN A 309 -7.34 -17.68 4.21
N LYS A 310 -7.24 -18.39 3.10
CA LYS A 310 -8.17 -18.26 1.98
C LYS A 310 -9.63 -18.43 2.39
N GLU A 311 -9.91 -19.45 3.17
CA GLU A 311 -11.27 -19.77 3.63
C GLU A 311 -11.85 -18.66 4.51
N SER A 312 -11.05 -18.12 5.44
CA SER A 312 -11.48 -17.02 6.31
C SER A 312 -11.72 -15.74 5.50
N VAL A 313 -10.88 -15.43 4.52
CA VAL A 313 -11.03 -14.26 3.65
C VAL A 313 -12.33 -14.37 2.83
N MET A 314 -12.59 -15.52 2.20
CA MET A 314 -13.81 -15.74 1.44
C MET A 314 -15.08 -15.72 2.32
N ALA A 315 -14.97 -16.20 3.56
CA ALA A 315 -16.09 -16.17 4.52
C ALA A 315 -16.43 -14.73 4.96
N ASP A 316 -15.44 -13.87 5.05
CA ASP A 316 -15.58 -12.46 5.45
C ASP A 316 -16.10 -11.55 4.30
N TYR A 317 -16.14 -12.03 3.06
CA TYR A 317 -16.67 -11.26 1.94
C TYR A 317 -18.14 -10.91 2.16
N ASP A 318 -18.48 -9.64 1.96
CA ASP A 318 -19.86 -9.15 1.93
C ASP A 318 -20.57 -9.52 0.62
N GLU A 319 -21.83 -9.09 0.47
CA GLU A 319 -22.63 -9.46 -0.69
C GLU A 319 -22.13 -8.84 -2.00
N GLU A 320 -21.57 -7.62 -1.97
CA GLU A 320 -21.00 -6.97 -3.16
C GLU A 320 -19.73 -7.67 -3.62
N GLN A 321 -18.85 -8.01 -2.68
CA GLN A 321 -17.61 -8.75 -2.94
C GLN A 321 -17.90 -10.15 -3.51
N LYS A 322 -18.89 -10.86 -2.95
CA LYS A 322 -19.31 -12.18 -3.46
C LYS A 322 -19.91 -12.08 -4.86
N ALA A 323 -20.75 -11.08 -5.12
CA ALA A 323 -21.33 -10.87 -6.45
C ALA A 323 -20.25 -10.55 -7.49
N ALA A 324 -19.27 -9.76 -7.13
CA ALA A 324 -18.13 -9.45 -8.00
C ALA A 324 -17.29 -10.70 -8.30
N CYS A 325 -16.93 -11.50 -7.29
CA CYS A 325 -16.21 -12.76 -7.48
C CYS A 325 -16.98 -13.71 -8.40
N GLU A 326 -18.31 -13.80 -8.26
CA GLU A 326 -19.16 -14.59 -9.16
C GLU A 326 -19.13 -14.05 -10.61
N ALA A 327 -19.24 -12.73 -10.79
CA ALA A 327 -19.20 -12.09 -12.10
C ALA A 327 -17.86 -12.28 -12.80
N TRP A 328 -16.77 -12.19 -12.04
CA TRP A 328 -15.41 -12.39 -12.53
C TRP A 328 -15.00 -13.87 -12.65
N ASN A 329 -15.80 -14.78 -12.11
CA ASN A 329 -15.50 -16.23 -12.04
C ASN A 329 -14.15 -16.50 -11.33
N VAL A 330 -13.96 -15.88 -10.17
CA VAL A 330 -12.78 -16.00 -9.30
C VAL A 330 -13.19 -16.35 -7.87
N GLU A 331 -12.23 -16.80 -7.06
CA GLU A 331 -12.46 -17.10 -5.64
C GLU A 331 -12.05 -15.92 -4.74
N LEU A 332 -10.98 -15.23 -5.11
CA LEU A 332 -10.45 -14.08 -4.38
C LEU A 332 -10.48 -12.82 -5.24
N LEU A 333 -10.66 -11.66 -4.60
CA LEU A 333 -10.58 -10.38 -5.30
C LEU A 333 -9.18 -10.13 -5.90
N THR A 334 -8.14 -10.74 -5.32
CA THR A 334 -6.77 -10.67 -5.83
C THR A 334 -6.55 -11.47 -7.10
N ASP A 335 -7.44 -12.40 -7.45
CA ASP A 335 -7.29 -13.24 -8.66
C ASP A 335 -7.44 -12.45 -9.97
N ILE A 336 -8.01 -11.23 -9.93
CA ILE A 336 -8.11 -10.36 -11.11
C ILE A 336 -6.82 -9.59 -11.43
N PHE A 337 -5.84 -9.62 -10.52
CA PHE A 337 -4.55 -8.93 -10.68
C PHE A 337 -3.52 -9.81 -11.39
N PRO A 338 -2.52 -9.22 -12.04
CA PRO A 338 -1.32 -9.97 -12.43
C PRO A 338 -0.71 -10.65 -11.21
N GLN A 339 -0.42 -11.93 -11.32
CA GLN A 339 0.08 -12.76 -10.21
C GLN A 339 1.59 -12.60 -10.02
N ALA A 340 2.09 -12.94 -8.83
CA ALA A 340 3.50 -12.76 -8.47
C ALA A 340 4.47 -13.49 -9.45
N ASP A 341 4.09 -14.62 -10.01
CA ASP A 341 4.88 -15.41 -10.96
C ASP A 341 4.94 -14.80 -12.38
N GLU A 342 4.15 -13.77 -12.64
CA GLU A 342 4.21 -13.00 -13.89
C GLU A 342 5.27 -11.90 -13.88
N PHE A 343 5.92 -11.68 -12.74
CA PHE A 343 6.97 -10.67 -12.56
C PHE A 343 8.32 -11.30 -12.27
N THR A 344 9.38 -10.61 -12.64
CA THR A 344 10.73 -10.96 -12.21
C THR A 344 10.99 -10.37 -10.82
N THR A 345 11.42 -11.21 -9.87
CA THR A 345 11.85 -10.70 -8.56
C THR A 345 13.11 -9.85 -8.73
N PRO A 346 13.13 -8.60 -8.25
CA PRO A 346 14.31 -7.75 -8.35
C PRO A 346 15.51 -8.33 -7.57
N ASP A 347 16.72 -8.14 -8.08
CA ASP A 347 17.95 -8.47 -7.35
C ASP A 347 18.11 -7.63 -6.08
N TYR A 348 17.53 -6.44 -6.10
CA TYR A 348 17.55 -5.48 -5.01
C TYR A 348 16.13 -5.21 -4.49
N SER A 349 16.00 -5.17 -3.15
CA SER A 349 14.83 -4.60 -2.50
C SER A 349 15.15 -3.21 -1.97
N PRO A 350 14.40 -2.16 -2.35
CA PRO A 350 14.68 -0.78 -1.93
C PRO A 350 14.57 -0.55 -0.42
N ILE A 351 14.00 -1.52 0.30
CA ILE A 351 13.89 -1.49 1.76
C ILE A 351 14.90 -2.39 2.47
N TRP A 352 15.94 -2.85 1.80
CA TRP A 352 17.06 -3.50 2.48
C TRP A 352 17.79 -2.51 3.39
N ALA A 353 18.32 -3.01 4.51
CA ALA A 353 19.21 -2.21 5.34
C ALA A 353 20.48 -1.85 4.57
N TYR A 354 20.81 -0.58 4.50
CA TYR A 354 22.04 -0.06 3.92
C TYR A 354 22.38 1.32 4.49
N ALA A 355 23.66 1.62 4.55
CA ALA A 355 24.15 2.93 4.98
C ALA A 355 23.95 3.94 3.86
N LYS A 356 23.24 5.01 4.16
CA LYS A 356 23.14 6.18 3.29
C LYS A 356 24.01 7.31 3.84
N PRO A 357 24.78 8.01 2.99
CA PRO A 357 25.46 9.23 3.41
C PRO A 357 24.43 10.28 3.88
N THR A 358 24.78 11.08 4.89
CA THR A 358 23.93 12.20 5.34
C THR A 358 23.60 13.16 4.20
N GLU A 359 24.57 13.38 3.30
CA GLU A 359 24.40 14.20 2.10
C GLU A 359 23.27 13.67 1.18
N PHE A 360 23.16 12.35 1.02
CA PHE A 360 22.03 11.74 0.28
C PHE A 360 20.70 12.08 0.93
N ASP A 361 20.58 11.88 2.24
CA ASP A 361 19.33 12.15 2.96
C ASP A 361 18.94 13.64 2.91
N GLU A 362 19.92 14.54 2.98
CA GLU A 362 19.69 15.99 2.85
C GLU A 362 19.14 16.34 1.45
N ILE A 363 19.76 15.81 0.39
CA ILE A 363 19.30 16.03 -0.99
C ILE A 363 17.92 15.39 -1.18
N ALA A 364 17.70 14.13 -0.81
CA ALA A 364 16.46 13.42 -0.99
C ALA A 364 15.28 14.15 -0.32
N ASN A 365 15.46 14.61 0.92
CA ASN A 365 14.42 15.40 1.60
C ASN A 365 14.11 16.70 0.87
N GLN A 366 15.12 17.38 0.31
CA GLN A 366 14.90 18.60 -0.47
C GLN A 366 14.17 18.31 -1.79
N LEU A 367 14.51 17.19 -2.45
CA LEU A 367 13.81 16.76 -3.66
C LEU A 367 12.31 16.50 -3.37
N ASP A 368 12.01 15.81 -2.27
CA ASP A 368 10.64 15.50 -1.88
C ASP A 368 9.82 16.77 -1.57
N GLU A 369 10.40 17.75 -0.90
CA GLU A 369 9.74 19.05 -0.64
C GLU A 369 9.44 19.82 -1.93
N ILE A 370 10.39 19.83 -2.88
CA ILE A 370 10.21 20.46 -4.20
C ILE A 370 9.12 19.72 -4.98
N ALA A 371 9.21 18.39 -5.07
CA ALA A 371 8.27 17.57 -5.82
C ALA A 371 6.85 17.72 -5.27
N TRP A 372 6.66 17.59 -3.96
CA TRP A 372 5.36 17.73 -3.32
C TRP A 372 4.65 19.01 -3.71
N SER A 373 5.30 20.15 -3.51
CA SER A 373 4.72 21.45 -3.83
C SER A 373 4.49 21.66 -5.33
N ALA A 374 5.46 21.21 -6.16
CA ALA A 374 5.41 21.41 -7.60
C ALA A 374 4.38 20.52 -8.29
N LEU A 375 4.26 19.24 -7.88
CA LEU A 375 3.29 18.31 -8.44
C LEU A 375 1.86 18.77 -8.17
N ILE A 376 1.55 19.21 -6.94
CA ILE A 376 0.25 19.81 -6.64
C ILE A 376 -0.01 21.00 -7.57
N SER A 377 1.00 21.87 -7.75
CA SER A 377 0.87 23.04 -8.64
C SER A 377 0.67 22.64 -10.10
N CYS A 378 1.34 21.59 -10.59
CA CYS A 378 1.13 21.03 -11.92
C CYS A 378 -0.30 20.50 -12.11
N VAL A 379 -0.83 19.82 -11.10
CA VAL A 379 -2.18 19.25 -11.17
C VAL A 379 -3.26 20.33 -11.17
N ILE A 380 -3.15 21.37 -10.34
CA ILE A 380 -4.17 22.43 -10.24
C ILE A 380 -4.02 23.53 -11.31
N GLY A 381 -2.90 23.56 -12.05
CA GLY A 381 -2.64 24.51 -13.12
C GLY A 381 -3.55 24.32 -14.33
N SER A 382 -3.50 25.24 -15.28
CA SER A 382 -4.18 25.05 -16.56
C SER A 382 -3.47 23.98 -17.40
N GLU A 383 -4.21 23.30 -18.27
CA GLU A 383 -3.62 22.29 -19.18
C GLU A 383 -2.55 22.89 -20.10
N GLU A 384 -2.73 24.17 -20.51
CA GLU A 384 -1.77 24.88 -21.37
C GLU A 384 -0.43 25.16 -20.69
N GLU A 385 -0.43 25.30 -19.35
CA GLU A 385 0.77 25.61 -18.56
C GLU A 385 1.44 24.38 -17.97
N PHE A 386 0.83 23.19 -18.08
CA PHE A 386 1.31 21.96 -17.46
C PHE A 386 2.77 21.66 -17.81
N ASP A 387 3.12 21.65 -19.11
CA ASP A 387 4.48 21.34 -19.55
C ASP A 387 5.52 22.29 -18.99
N ALA A 388 5.24 23.58 -19.02
CA ALA A 388 6.14 24.59 -18.50
C ALA A 388 6.31 24.47 -16.96
N SER A 389 5.25 24.09 -16.26
CA SER A 389 5.28 23.88 -14.80
C SER A 389 6.08 22.63 -14.44
N TYR A 390 5.90 21.55 -15.19
CA TYR A 390 6.63 20.30 -14.98
C TYR A 390 8.12 20.46 -15.34
N ASP A 391 8.45 21.11 -16.46
CA ASP A 391 9.84 21.43 -16.83
C ASP A 391 10.54 22.28 -15.78
N LYS A 392 9.79 23.23 -15.19
CA LYS A 392 10.32 24.02 -14.08
C LYS A 392 10.62 23.15 -12.86
N MET A 393 9.73 22.24 -12.48
CA MET A 393 9.96 21.30 -11.40
C MET A 393 11.22 20.47 -11.65
N ILE A 394 11.37 19.88 -12.84
CA ILE A 394 12.57 19.10 -13.18
C ILE A 394 13.83 19.96 -13.06
N SER A 395 13.81 21.19 -13.57
CA SER A 395 14.96 22.11 -13.42
C SER A 395 15.27 22.45 -11.96
N ASP A 396 14.24 22.62 -11.11
CA ASP A 396 14.43 22.87 -9.68
C ASP A 396 15.02 21.63 -8.97
N LEU A 397 14.59 20.41 -9.33
CA LEU A 397 15.13 19.14 -8.83
C LEU A 397 16.59 18.93 -9.27
N GLU A 398 16.93 19.20 -10.55
CA GLU A 398 18.29 19.15 -11.05
C GLU A 398 19.21 20.11 -10.26
N ASN A 399 18.76 21.34 -10.03
CA ASN A 399 19.48 22.35 -9.26
C ASN A 399 19.63 21.97 -7.77
N ALA A 400 18.76 21.16 -7.24
CA ALA A 400 18.80 20.64 -5.87
C ALA A 400 19.70 19.40 -5.71
N GLY A 401 20.29 18.88 -6.81
CA GLY A 401 21.25 17.77 -6.77
C GLY A 401 20.63 16.40 -7.09
N MET A 402 19.53 16.35 -7.82
CA MET A 402 18.85 15.10 -8.18
C MET A 402 19.81 14.07 -8.82
N ALA A 403 20.62 14.49 -9.79
CA ALA A 403 21.58 13.60 -10.45
C ALA A 403 22.66 13.04 -9.50
N ASP A 404 23.10 13.84 -8.52
CA ASP A 404 24.05 13.39 -7.51
C ASP A 404 23.42 12.34 -6.58
N ALA A 405 22.17 12.55 -6.17
CA ALA A 405 21.44 11.59 -5.35
C ALA A 405 21.15 10.28 -6.10
N GLU A 406 20.75 10.34 -7.38
CA GLU A 406 20.58 9.18 -8.26
C GLU A 406 21.87 8.36 -8.39
N GLN A 407 23.01 9.04 -8.57
CA GLN A 407 24.31 8.38 -8.63
C GLN A 407 24.68 7.72 -7.30
N MET A 408 24.54 8.44 -6.18
CA MET A 408 24.86 7.90 -4.84
C MET A 408 24.01 6.65 -4.54
N LEU A 409 22.71 6.71 -4.79
CA LEU A 409 21.84 5.57 -4.52
C LEU A 409 22.13 4.40 -5.47
N THR A 410 22.42 4.66 -6.74
CA THR A 410 22.87 3.65 -7.70
C THR A 410 24.10 2.91 -7.23
N GLU A 411 25.15 3.63 -6.79
CA GLU A 411 26.39 3.04 -6.29
C GLU A 411 26.13 2.15 -5.06
N ILE A 412 25.31 2.62 -4.11
CA ILE A 412 24.92 1.86 -2.91
C ILE A 412 24.19 0.58 -3.29
N ILE A 413 23.21 0.65 -4.20
CA ILE A 413 22.43 -0.51 -4.63
C ILE A 413 23.31 -1.53 -5.33
N GLN A 414 24.15 -1.10 -6.27
CA GLN A 414 25.03 -1.99 -7.03
C GLN A 414 26.06 -2.67 -6.11
N GLU A 415 26.64 -1.94 -5.16
CA GLU A 415 27.54 -2.51 -4.14
C GLU A 415 26.81 -3.55 -3.28
N LYS A 416 25.61 -3.23 -2.80
CA LYS A 416 24.80 -4.14 -1.97
C LYS A 416 24.40 -5.41 -2.72
N VAL A 417 23.99 -5.30 -3.98
CA VAL A 417 23.67 -6.46 -4.82
C VAL A 417 24.91 -7.34 -5.04
N ALA A 418 26.04 -6.71 -5.32
CA ALA A 418 27.32 -7.45 -5.51
C ALA A 418 27.75 -8.20 -4.24
N ALA A 419 27.49 -7.66 -3.06
CA ALA A 419 27.87 -8.28 -1.78
C ALA A 419 26.99 -9.50 -1.41
N VAL A 420 25.77 -9.62 -1.98
CA VAL A 420 24.85 -10.74 -1.67
C VAL A 420 24.73 -11.78 -2.78
N GLN A 421 25.27 -11.51 -3.97
CA GLN A 421 25.43 -12.49 -5.08
C GLN A 421 26.64 -13.40 -4.83
#